data_5390b8830958ad851356960f31239848
#
_entry.id   5390b8830958ad851356960f31239848
#
_cell.length_a   1.000
_cell.length_b   1.000
_cell.length_c   1.000
_cell.angle_alpha   90.00
_cell.angle_beta   90.00
_cell.angle_gamma   90.00
#
_symmetry.space_group_name_H-M   'P 1'
#
loop_
_entity.id
_entity.type
_entity.pdbx_description
1 polymer ?
#
loop_
_entity_poly.entity_id
_entity_poly.type
_entity_poly.pdbx_seq_one_letter_code
_entity_poly.pdbx_strand_id
1 'polypeptide(L)'
;MSNFNQESVLSVHHWTDTLFSFTTTRDPSFRFRNGEFTMIGLKVGEKPLLRAYSVASANYEDRLEFFSIKVPDGPLTSRLQHLKQGDEIIVSRKATGTLVIDNLEDGRNLYLIGTGTGLAPFLSVIKDPETYERFEKVVLLHGCRRVKELAYGEMITERLPNDELMANISATSWSITRP
;
A
#
# COMPACT_ATOMS: atom_id res chain seq x y z
N MET A 1 -3.91 -5.91 -27.59
CA MET A 1 -2.91 -5.49 -26.59
C MET A 1 -3.34 -6.07 -25.25
N SER A 2 -2.40 -6.62 -24.47
CA SER A 2 -2.71 -7.15 -23.13
C SER A 2 -3.19 -6.00 -22.22
N ASN A 3 -4.23 -6.25 -21.42
CA ASN A 3 -4.71 -5.30 -20.41
C ASN A 3 -3.83 -5.29 -19.14
N PHE A 4 -2.73 -6.02 -19.17
CA PHE A 4 -1.87 -6.27 -18.02
C PHE A 4 -0.41 -6.04 -18.40
N ASN A 5 0.34 -5.54 -17.44
CA ASN A 5 1.80 -5.51 -17.44
C ASN A 5 2.32 -6.71 -16.65
N GLN A 6 3.52 -7.13 -16.98
CA GLN A 6 4.28 -8.12 -16.23
C GLN A 6 5.35 -7.37 -15.46
N GLU A 7 5.32 -7.49 -14.13
CA GLU A 7 6.20 -6.77 -13.24
C GLU A 7 7.06 -7.76 -12.45
N SER A 8 8.31 -7.43 -12.22
CA SER A 8 9.23 -8.27 -11.45
C SER A 8 9.18 -7.91 -9.97
N VAL A 9 9.15 -8.92 -9.12
CA VAL A 9 9.25 -8.75 -7.66
C VAL A 9 10.66 -8.28 -7.31
N LEU A 10 10.75 -7.14 -6.62
CA LEU A 10 12.01 -6.54 -6.17
C LEU A 10 12.39 -7.00 -4.76
N SER A 11 11.40 -7.12 -3.89
CA SER A 11 11.60 -7.58 -2.51
C SER A 11 10.32 -8.18 -1.94
N VAL A 12 10.47 -9.04 -0.93
CA VAL A 12 9.38 -9.58 -0.13
C VAL A 12 9.77 -9.46 1.35
N HIS A 13 8.85 -8.95 2.16
CA HIS A 13 9.04 -8.81 3.60
C HIS A 13 7.91 -9.51 4.35
N HIS A 14 8.26 -10.46 5.22
CA HIS A 14 7.32 -11.17 6.08
C HIS A 14 7.29 -10.51 7.46
N TRP A 15 6.21 -9.78 7.75
CA TRP A 15 6.00 -9.09 9.03
C TRP A 15 5.69 -10.08 10.16
N THR A 16 4.85 -11.07 9.84
CA THR A 16 4.45 -12.14 10.76
C THR A 16 4.21 -13.42 9.98
N ASP A 17 3.81 -14.49 10.68
CA ASP A 17 3.39 -15.74 10.03
C ASP A 17 2.17 -15.55 9.12
N THR A 18 1.40 -14.46 9.31
CA THR A 18 0.15 -14.18 8.60
C THR A 18 0.17 -12.93 7.73
N LEU A 19 1.19 -12.07 7.86
CA LEU A 19 1.29 -10.80 7.14
C LEU A 19 2.59 -10.71 6.36
N PHE A 20 2.52 -10.17 5.16
CA PHE A 20 3.68 -9.87 4.32
C PHE A 20 3.41 -8.69 3.41
N SER A 21 4.46 -8.06 2.95
CA SER A 21 4.43 -7.08 1.87
C SER A 21 5.46 -7.45 0.81
N PHE A 22 5.27 -6.94 -0.38
CA PHE A 22 6.25 -7.09 -1.45
C PHE A 22 6.24 -5.87 -2.35
N THR A 23 7.40 -5.60 -2.95
CA THR A 23 7.57 -4.54 -3.92
C THR A 23 7.83 -5.12 -5.30
N THR A 24 7.41 -4.40 -6.33
CA THR A 24 7.64 -4.78 -7.73
C THR A 24 8.16 -3.60 -8.53
N THR A 25 8.68 -3.90 -9.72
CA THR A 25 8.84 -2.89 -10.75
C THR A 25 7.51 -2.22 -11.05
N ARG A 26 7.56 -1.08 -11.70
CA ARG A 26 6.40 -0.32 -12.14
C ARG A 26 6.59 0.09 -13.59
N ASP A 27 5.65 -0.30 -14.44
CA ASP A 27 5.63 0.18 -15.82
C ASP A 27 5.59 1.73 -15.83
N PRO A 28 6.49 2.39 -16.60
CA PRO A 28 6.56 3.85 -16.62
C PRO A 28 5.28 4.56 -17.07
N SER A 29 4.37 3.85 -17.72
CA SER A 29 3.06 4.38 -18.13
C SER A 29 1.97 4.22 -17.06
N PHE A 30 2.21 3.41 -16.02
CA PHE A 30 1.22 3.18 -14.97
C PHE A 30 1.02 4.44 -14.12
N ARG A 31 -0.22 4.93 -14.08
CA ARG A 31 -0.62 6.11 -13.29
C ARG A 31 -1.71 5.72 -12.32
N PHE A 32 -1.64 6.27 -11.12
CA PHE A 32 -2.64 6.11 -10.09
C PHE A 32 -2.66 7.31 -9.14
N ARG A 33 -3.79 7.50 -8.46
CA ARG A 33 -3.93 8.43 -7.32
C ARG A 33 -3.67 7.67 -6.03
N ASN A 34 -3.03 8.32 -5.07
CA ASN A 34 -2.78 7.73 -3.76
C ASN A 34 -4.10 7.32 -3.11
N GLY A 35 -4.17 6.05 -2.66
CA GLY A 35 -5.37 5.41 -2.14
C GLY A 35 -6.12 4.49 -3.11
N GLU A 36 -5.80 4.51 -4.40
CA GLU A 36 -6.37 3.60 -5.39
C GLU A 36 -5.84 2.16 -5.23
N PHE A 37 -6.54 1.23 -5.88
CA PHE A 37 -6.15 -0.16 -6.01
C PHE A 37 -5.97 -0.55 -7.49
N THR A 38 -5.28 -1.65 -7.71
CA THR A 38 -5.18 -2.29 -9.03
C THR A 38 -5.42 -3.79 -8.91
N MET A 39 -5.68 -4.45 -10.04
CA MET A 39 -5.76 -5.90 -10.08
C MET A 39 -4.35 -6.47 -10.23
N ILE A 40 -3.95 -7.32 -9.29
CA ILE A 40 -2.70 -8.06 -9.37
C ILE A 40 -2.93 -9.55 -9.29
N GLY A 41 -1.97 -10.32 -9.76
CA GLY A 41 -2.06 -11.77 -9.66
C GLY A 41 -0.94 -12.53 -10.34
N LEU A 42 -1.20 -13.81 -10.56
CA LEU A 42 -0.27 -14.76 -11.15
C LEU A 42 -0.90 -15.44 -12.35
N LYS A 43 -0.06 -15.84 -13.29
CA LYS A 43 -0.49 -16.71 -14.37
C LYS A 43 -0.60 -18.14 -13.83
N VAL A 44 -1.82 -18.64 -13.74
CA VAL A 44 -2.13 -20.00 -13.30
C VAL A 44 -2.81 -20.74 -14.43
N GLY A 45 -2.07 -21.64 -15.09
CA GLY A 45 -2.51 -22.26 -16.32
C GLY A 45 -2.67 -21.24 -17.45
N GLU A 46 -3.77 -21.31 -18.20
CA GLU A 46 -4.03 -20.43 -19.35
C GLU A 46 -4.59 -19.05 -18.95
N LYS A 47 -5.20 -18.93 -17.79
CA LYS A 47 -5.87 -17.68 -17.34
C LYS A 47 -5.16 -17.06 -16.15
N PRO A 48 -5.06 -15.74 -16.09
CA PRO A 48 -4.53 -15.06 -14.94
C PRO A 48 -5.51 -15.14 -13.76
N LEU A 49 -4.99 -15.44 -12.57
CA LEU A 49 -5.72 -15.38 -11.31
C LEU A 49 -5.46 -14.02 -10.68
N LEU A 50 -6.44 -13.15 -10.69
CA LEU A 50 -6.34 -11.75 -10.28
C LEU A 50 -7.20 -11.45 -9.06
N ARG A 51 -6.72 -10.51 -8.22
CA ARG A 51 -7.49 -9.89 -7.13
C ARG A 51 -7.14 -8.42 -7.02
N ALA A 52 -8.08 -7.64 -6.48
CA ALA A 52 -7.88 -6.24 -6.18
C ALA A 52 -6.94 -6.07 -4.98
N TYR A 53 -5.93 -5.20 -5.14
CA TYR A 53 -4.96 -4.84 -4.11
C TYR A 53 -4.76 -3.34 -4.10
N SER A 54 -4.95 -2.73 -2.93
CA SER A 54 -4.58 -1.33 -2.75
C SER A 54 -3.08 -1.15 -2.92
N VAL A 55 -2.70 -0.08 -3.60
CA VAL A 55 -1.29 0.29 -3.76
C VAL A 55 -0.83 0.98 -2.47
N ALA A 56 0.23 0.46 -1.86
CA ALA A 56 0.80 0.97 -0.61
C ALA A 56 1.98 1.94 -0.84
N SER A 57 2.60 1.90 -2.01
CA SER A 57 3.58 2.91 -2.45
C SER A 57 2.89 4.22 -2.81
N ALA A 58 3.64 5.33 -2.76
CA ALA A 58 3.14 6.61 -3.25
C ALA A 58 3.18 6.68 -4.79
N ASN A 59 2.36 7.55 -5.35
CA ASN A 59 2.22 7.70 -6.81
C ASN A 59 3.48 8.25 -7.51
N TYR A 60 4.41 8.85 -6.77
CA TYR A 60 5.69 9.34 -7.27
C TYR A 60 6.83 8.30 -7.18
N GLU A 61 6.63 7.20 -6.40
CA GLU A 61 7.62 6.13 -6.32
C GLU A 61 7.74 5.39 -7.67
N ASP A 62 8.92 4.95 -8.02
CA ASP A 62 9.24 4.21 -9.26
C ASP A 62 8.92 2.71 -9.18
N ARG A 63 8.37 2.27 -8.05
CA ARG A 63 7.97 0.89 -7.74
C ARG A 63 6.55 0.84 -7.21
N LEU A 64 5.96 -0.35 -7.23
CA LEU A 64 4.70 -0.63 -6.56
C LEU A 64 4.94 -1.44 -5.30
N GLU A 65 4.20 -1.16 -4.25
CA GLU A 65 4.20 -1.93 -3.02
C GLU A 65 2.78 -2.41 -2.71
N PHE A 66 2.69 -3.65 -2.24
CA PHE A 66 1.45 -4.29 -1.86
C PHE A 66 1.57 -4.93 -0.48
N PHE A 67 0.53 -4.79 0.34
CA PHE A 67 0.45 -5.37 1.67
C PHE A 67 -0.66 -6.41 1.72
N SER A 68 -0.36 -7.62 2.19
CA SER A 68 -1.24 -8.78 2.09
C SER A 68 -1.22 -9.64 3.34
N ILE A 69 -2.33 -10.37 3.52
CA ILE A 69 -2.40 -11.48 4.48
C ILE A 69 -2.07 -12.80 3.79
N LYS A 70 -1.59 -13.76 4.58
CA LYS A 70 -1.42 -15.15 4.14
C LYS A 70 -2.69 -15.92 4.50
N VAL A 71 -3.50 -16.24 3.49
CA VAL A 71 -4.69 -17.09 3.66
C VAL A 71 -4.33 -18.49 3.11
N PRO A 72 -4.22 -19.53 3.94
CA PRO A 72 -3.75 -20.86 3.52
C PRO A 72 -4.51 -21.42 2.33
N ASP A 73 -5.83 -21.31 2.33
CA ASP A 73 -6.72 -21.81 1.27
C ASP A 73 -7.13 -20.73 0.26
N GLY A 74 -6.56 -19.53 0.36
CA GLY A 74 -6.85 -18.43 -0.55
C GLY A 74 -6.28 -18.72 -1.95
N PRO A 75 -7.08 -18.67 -3.02
CA PRO A 75 -6.62 -19.05 -4.36
C PRO A 75 -5.36 -18.32 -4.82
N LEU A 76 -5.23 -17.02 -4.51
CA LEU A 76 -4.10 -16.20 -4.88
C LEU A 76 -3.10 -16.03 -3.74
N THR A 77 -3.56 -15.71 -2.52
CA THR A 77 -2.68 -15.40 -1.38
C THR A 77 -1.84 -16.58 -0.93
N SER A 78 -2.36 -17.82 -1.06
CA SER A 78 -1.59 -19.04 -0.81
C SER A 78 -0.35 -19.17 -1.72
N ARG A 79 -0.37 -18.51 -2.88
CA ARG A 79 0.74 -18.48 -3.86
C ARG A 79 1.62 -17.24 -3.67
N LEU A 80 1.01 -16.06 -3.52
CA LEU A 80 1.74 -14.81 -3.33
C LEU A 80 2.66 -14.82 -2.10
N GLN A 81 2.28 -15.54 -1.03
CA GLN A 81 3.13 -15.66 0.16
C GLN A 81 4.48 -16.35 -0.09
N HIS A 82 4.65 -17.03 -1.22
CA HIS A 82 5.87 -17.73 -1.61
C HIS A 82 6.70 -16.96 -2.65
N LEU A 83 6.27 -15.75 -3.01
CA LEU A 83 7.03 -14.90 -3.92
C LEU A 83 8.44 -14.67 -3.41
N LYS A 84 9.36 -14.58 -4.36
CA LYS A 84 10.78 -14.29 -4.15
C LYS A 84 11.19 -13.16 -5.09
N GLN A 85 12.28 -12.51 -4.77
CA GLN A 85 12.91 -11.55 -5.67
C GLN A 85 13.20 -12.20 -7.03
N GLY A 86 12.79 -11.52 -8.10
CA GLY A 86 12.91 -11.98 -9.48
C GLY A 86 11.68 -12.74 -10.00
N ASP A 87 10.74 -13.13 -9.14
CA ASP A 87 9.48 -13.70 -9.60
C ASP A 87 8.66 -12.65 -10.37
N GLU A 88 7.79 -13.12 -11.24
CA GLU A 88 6.94 -12.27 -12.05
C GLU A 88 5.50 -12.27 -11.54
N ILE A 89 4.89 -11.10 -11.50
CA ILE A 89 3.47 -10.93 -11.26
C ILE A 89 2.79 -10.17 -12.39
N ILE A 90 1.50 -10.34 -12.49
CA ILE A 90 0.64 -9.62 -13.43
C ILE A 90 0.02 -8.44 -12.69
N VAL A 91 0.14 -7.24 -13.27
CA VAL A 91 -0.47 -6.00 -12.75
C VAL A 91 -1.35 -5.40 -13.84
N SER A 92 -2.59 -5.04 -13.51
CA SER A 92 -3.46 -4.32 -14.46
C SER A 92 -2.83 -2.98 -14.85
N ARG A 93 -3.03 -2.58 -16.10
CA ARG A 93 -2.56 -1.26 -16.59
C ARG A 93 -3.31 -0.07 -16.01
N LYS A 94 -4.43 -0.31 -15.33
CA LYS A 94 -5.26 0.72 -14.73
C LYS A 94 -5.41 0.49 -13.23
N ALA A 95 -5.23 1.56 -12.48
CA ALA A 95 -5.71 1.67 -11.12
C ALA A 95 -7.12 2.27 -11.11
N THR A 96 -7.84 2.05 -10.05
CA THR A 96 -9.17 2.60 -9.80
C THR A 96 -9.44 2.60 -8.29
N GLY A 97 -10.47 3.31 -7.90
CA GLY A 97 -10.90 3.41 -6.51
C GLY A 97 -11.41 4.80 -6.19
N THR A 98 -12.12 4.92 -5.10
CA THR A 98 -12.71 6.18 -4.64
C THR A 98 -12.12 6.68 -3.33
N LEU A 99 -11.19 5.92 -2.75
CA LEU A 99 -10.52 6.26 -1.49
C LEU A 99 -9.31 7.17 -1.78
N VAL A 100 -9.58 8.29 -2.43
CA VAL A 100 -8.59 9.31 -2.79
C VAL A 100 -8.97 10.64 -2.13
N ILE A 101 -7.98 11.45 -1.80
CA ILE A 101 -8.24 12.74 -1.13
C ILE A 101 -9.10 13.68 -1.95
N ASP A 102 -9.06 13.57 -3.29
CA ASP A 102 -9.90 14.37 -4.20
C ASP A 102 -11.40 14.21 -3.95
N ASN A 103 -11.83 13.08 -3.44
CA ASN A 103 -13.24 12.78 -3.16
C ASN A 103 -13.68 13.21 -1.76
N LEU A 104 -12.77 13.76 -0.96
CA LEU A 104 -13.09 14.22 0.38
C LEU A 104 -13.55 15.67 0.34
N GLU A 105 -14.50 16.00 1.22
CA GLU A 105 -14.88 17.38 1.47
C GLU A 105 -13.75 18.14 2.19
N ASP A 106 -13.76 19.46 2.07
CA ASP A 106 -12.80 20.30 2.76
C ASP A 106 -12.98 20.21 4.28
N GLY A 107 -11.87 20.13 4.99
CA GLY A 107 -11.87 20.00 6.45
C GLY A 107 -10.48 20.23 7.02
N ARG A 108 -10.41 20.52 8.31
CA ARG A 108 -9.11 20.74 8.99
C ARG A 108 -8.40 19.43 9.33
N ASN A 109 -9.19 18.37 9.60
CA ASN A 109 -8.65 17.11 10.10
C ASN A 109 -9.01 15.97 9.17
N LEU A 110 -8.03 15.16 8.80
CA LEU A 110 -8.23 13.91 8.09
C LEU A 110 -8.06 12.74 9.06
N TYR A 111 -9.06 11.86 9.14
CA TYR A 111 -8.99 10.62 9.92
C TYR A 111 -8.96 9.42 8.97
N LEU A 112 -7.88 8.66 9.04
CA LEU A 112 -7.66 7.44 8.29
C LEU A 112 -7.77 6.27 9.27
N ILE A 113 -8.84 5.48 9.16
CA ILE A 113 -9.15 4.41 10.12
C ILE A 113 -9.16 3.08 9.39
N GLY A 114 -8.15 2.24 9.64
CA GLY A 114 -8.00 0.95 8.99
C GLY A 114 -7.72 -0.18 9.96
N THR A 115 -8.05 -1.40 9.54
CA THR A 115 -7.71 -2.62 10.26
C THR A 115 -6.92 -3.57 9.38
N GLY A 116 -5.93 -4.25 9.96
CA GLY A 116 -5.12 -5.24 9.24
C GLY A 116 -4.51 -4.67 7.96
N THR A 117 -4.69 -5.35 6.84
CA THR A 117 -4.20 -4.91 5.52
C THR A 117 -4.96 -3.75 4.91
N GLY A 118 -6.08 -3.31 5.52
CA GLY A 118 -6.75 -2.06 5.18
C GLY A 118 -5.88 -0.81 5.43
N LEU A 119 -4.72 -0.97 6.06
CA LEU A 119 -3.69 0.05 6.15
C LEU A 119 -3.11 0.42 4.77
N ALA A 120 -3.06 -0.49 3.82
CA ALA A 120 -2.35 -0.32 2.54
C ALA A 120 -2.70 0.98 1.78
N PRO A 121 -3.97 1.32 1.50
CA PRO A 121 -4.30 2.56 0.81
C PRO A 121 -3.91 3.80 1.61
N PHE A 122 -3.97 3.72 2.93
CA PHE A 122 -3.58 4.84 3.79
C PHE A 122 -2.07 5.07 3.83
N LEU A 123 -1.25 4.03 3.64
CA LEU A 123 0.20 4.18 3.47
C LEU A 123 0.53 5.05 2.24
N SER A 124 -0.19 4.84 1.16
CA SER A 124 -0.08 5.64 -0.05
C SER A 124 -0.50 7.10 0.19
N VAL A 125 -1.63 7.31 0.87
CA VAL A 125 -2.16 8.65 1.17
C VAL A 125 -1.26 9.43 2.13
N ILE A 126 -0.73 8.82 3.19
CA ILE A 126 0.14 9.53 4.15
C ILE A 126 1.54 9.83 3.61
N LYS A 127 1.95 9.20 2.52
CA LYS A 127 3.19 9.53 1.80
C LYS A 127 3.00 10.67 0.80
N ASP A 128 1.76 11.09 0.54
CA ASP A 128 1.44 12.15 -0.41
C ASP A 128 1.60 13.53 0.24
N PRO A 129 2.51 14.40 -0.23
CA PRO A 129 2.62 15.76 0.26
C PRO A 129 1.30 16.56 0.16
N GLU A 130 0.53 16.34 -0.92
CA GLU A 130 -0.78 17.00 -1.12
C GLU A 130 -1.76 16.74 0.05
N THR A 131 -1.65 15.59 0.72
CA THR A 131 -2.45 15.28 1.90
C THR A 131 -2.26 16.32 3.02
N TYR A 132 -1.03 16.78 3.21
CA TYR A 132 -0.69 17.73 4.27
C TYR A 132 -0.82 19.20 3.83
N GLU A 133 -0.84 19.45 2.54
CA GLU A 133 -1.22 20.77 2.01
C GLU A 133 -2.71 21.05 2.21
N ARG A 134 -3.52 19.98 2.12
CA ARG A 134 -4.98 20.07 2.21
C ARG A 134 -5.51 19.97 3.63
N PHE A 135 -4.88 19.20 4.51
CA PHE A 135 -5.34 18.95 5.87
C PHE A 135 -4.29 19.40 6.89
N GLU A 136 -4.72 20.24 7.86
CA GLU A 136 -3.85 20.71 8.94
C GLU A 136 -3.41 19.57 9.89
N LYS A 137 -4.28 18.56 10.04
CA LYS A 137 -4.02 17.40 10.91
C LYS A 137 -4.43 16.11 10.21
N VAL A 138 -3.50 15.18 10.14
CA VAL A 138 -3.73 13.82 9.65
C VAL A 138 -3.60 12.84 10.81
N VAL A 139 -4.64 12.05 11.06
CA VAL A 139 -4.71 11.05 12.13
C VAL A 139 -4.87 9.68 11.51
N LEU A 140 -3.86 8.82 11.65
CA LEU A 140 -3.91 7.43 11.22
C LEU A 140 -4.17 6.52 12.42
N LEU A 141 -5.26 5.77 12.37
CA LEU A 141 -5.62 4.74 13.33
C LEU A 141 -5.53 3.36 12.67
N HIS A 142 -4.63 2.52 13.19
CA HIS A 142 -4.43 1.16 12.67
C HIS A 142 -4.78 0.13 13.75
N GLY A 143 -5.91 -0.55 13.57
CA GLY A 143 -6.37 -1.63 14.45
C GLY A 143 -5.79 -2.99 14.05
N CYS A 144 -5.20 -3.70 15.01
CA CYS A 144 -4.67 -5.05 14.85
C CYS A 144 -5.07 -5.93 16.02
N ARG A 145 -5.13 -7.24 15.81
CA ARG A 145 -5.42 -8.22 16.88
C ARG A 145 -4.24 -8.40 17.83
N ARG A 146 -3.02 -8.21 17.34
CA ARG A 146 -1.78 -8.43 18.10
C ARG A 146 -0.80 -7.31 17.79
N VAL A 147 -0.01 -6.89 18.78
CA VAL A 147 1.01 -5.84 18.61
C VAL A 147 2.01 -6.14 17.47
N LYS A 148 2.38 -7.41 17.31
CA LYS A 148 3.30 -7.83 16.23
C LYS A 148 2.74 -7.65 14.81
N GLU A 149 1.44 -7.40 14.69
CA GLU A 149 0.76 -7.13 13.40
C GLU A 149 0.75 -5.63 13.05
N LEU A 150 1.31 -4.76 13.89
CA LEU A 150 1.53 -3.35 13.59
C LEU A 150 2.69 -3.21 12.60
N ALA A 151 2.43 -3.56 11.35
CA ALA A 151 3.37 -3.40 10.26
C ALA A 151 3.61 -1.91 9.95
N TYR A 152 4.75 -1.60 9.35
CA TYR A 152 5.14 -0.25 8.94
C TYR A 152 5.33 0.78 10.06
N GLY A 153 5.34 0.37 11.33
CA GLY A 153 5.48 1.28 12.46
C GLY A 153 6.69 2.20 12.34
N GLU A 154 7.90 1.65 12.13
CA GLU A 154 9.14 2.40 11.94
C GLU A 154 9.07 3.36 10.74
N MET A 155 8.50 2.89 9.62
CA MET A 155 8.33 3.74 8.43
C MET A 155 7.46 4.96 8.75
N ILE A 156 6.35 4.74 9.46
CA ILE A 156 5.40 5.80 9.79
C ILE A 156 5.96 6.76 10.85
N THR A 157 6.63 6.24 11.90
CA THR A 157 7.04 7.07 13.05
C THR A 157 8.41 7.70 12.90
N GLU A 158 9.29 7.11 12.08
CA GLU A 158 10.68 7.53 12.00
C GLU A 158 11.08 7.99 10.58
N ARG A 159 10.73 7.22 9.55
CA ARG A 159 11.18 7.52 8.19
C ARG A 159 10.36 8.62 7.53
N LEU A 160 9.03 8.51 7.59
CA LEU A 160 8.14 9.47 6.94
C LEU A 160 8.32 10.90 7.45
N PRO A 161 8.46 11.17 8.77
CA PRO A 161 8.70 12.53 9.28
C PRO A 161 10.05 13.13 8.85
N ASN A 162 11.01 12.28 8.49
CA ASN A 162 12.36 12.68 8.06
C ASN A 162 12.53 12.62 6.52
N ASP A 163 11.49 12.32 5.78
CA ASP A 163 11.51 12.32 4.31
C ASP A 163 11.64 13.77 3.79
N GLU A 164 12.51 13.98 2.81
CA GLU A 164 12.76 15.32 2.24
C GLU A 164 11.50 15.95 1.66
N LEU A 165 10.62 15.14 1.07
CA LEU A 165 9.33 15.61 0.54
C LEU A 165 8.38 16.05 1.65
N MET A 166 8.59 15.55 2.88
CA MET A 166 7.79 15.86 4.06
C MET A 166 8.43 16.94 4.94
N ALA A 167 9.66 17.36 4.66
CA ALA A 167 10.43 18.28 5.51
C ALA A 167 9.80 19.67 5.72
N ASN A 168 8.91 20.09 4.81
CA ASN A 168 8.16 21.35 4.91
C ASN A 168 6.80 21.19 5.59
N ILE A 169 6.45 19.99 6.02
CA ILE A 169 5.18 19.69 6.68
C ILE A 169 5.37 19.95 8.18
N SER A 170 4.65 20.91 8.71
CA SER A 170 4.65 21.26 10.16
C SER A 170 4.45 20.01 11.00
N ALA A 171 5.34 19.83 11.96
CA ALA A 171 5.50 18.66 12.83
C ALA A 171 4.24 17.86 13.10
N THR A 172 4.14 16.72 12.48
CA THR A 172 3.12 15.72 12.78
C THR A 172 3.61 14.87 13.92
N SER A 173 2.96 14.90 15.06
CA SER A 173 3.28 14.01 16.18
C SER A 173 2.66 12.65 15.92
N TRP A 174 3.50 11.63 15.80
CA TRP A 174 3.07 10.25 15.66
C TRP A 174 3.04 9.60 17.04
N SER A 175 1.92 8.98 17.41
CA SER A 175 1.83 8.15 18.59
C SER A 175 1.21 6.80 18.26
N ILE A 176 1.84 5.73 18.73
CA ILE A 176 1.26 4.38 18.67
C ILE A 176 0.58 4.17 20.02
N THR A 177 -0.75 4.15 20.04
CA THR A 177 -1.50 3.76 21.21
C THR A 177 -1.65 2.24 21.20
N ARG A 178 -1.10 1.59 22.21
CA ARG A 178 -1.31 0.16 22.44
C ARG A 178 -2.60 -0.01 23.24
N PRO A 179 -3.45 -0.99 22.88
CA PRO A 179 -4.60 -1.36 23.70
C PRO A 179 -4.18 -1.92 25.05
#